data_eff654baa804c788836dee2217771acb
#
_entry.id   eff654baa804c788836dee2217771acb
#
_cell.length_a   1.000
_cell.length_b   1.000
_cell.length_c   1.000
_cell.angle_alpha   90.00
_cell.angle_beta   90.00
_cell.angle_gamma   90.00
#
_symmetry.space_group_name_H-M   'P 1'
#
loop_
_entity.id
_entity.type
_entity.pdbx_description
1 polymer ?
#
loop_
_entity_poly.entity_id
_entity_poly.type
_entity_poly.pdbx_seq_one_letter_code
_entity_poly.pdbx_strand_id
1 'polypeptide(L)'
;MMALAATPVSQVIVHADDQVATSTSSASSTQTHTLNKSYVVYGAGAADKDELSNILGVNNDFTTLTATASDYQKYINANDSTTNAAMVSSVSIVPTDPGSGVKVNVKKFNGQSNITKVTAQQYAMVAQMAGVTDVTITVSANRPVSGESALTGVYKALSEDGINLNNQNTQSANQMLSATNGAIDANKNDSSYPGKLMAAVGDTTKQINKQKRQGEQPTQVQIENILNQNLKKQNIYNETKNHTTTIINALVQFNNAPISSSKDYSSHVTDTINNVKNSTGNMMNKAKQFLNSKDGKAAQQQAQSWWDRFVNWIQGFFN
;
A
#
# COMPACT_ATOMS: atom_id res chain seq x y z
N MET A 1 23.93 -77.18 40.37
CA MET A 1 23.39 -76.91 39.01
C MET A 1 22.18 -76.02 39.14
N MET A 2 22.34 -74.72 38.90
CA MET A 2 21.24 -73.79 38.95
C MET A 2 20.90 -73.36 37.46
N ALA A 3 19.67 -73.65 37.05
CA ALA A 3 19.17 -73.28 35.71
C ALA A 3 18.67 -71.82 35.79
N LEU A 4 19.22 -70.94 34.95
CA LEU A 4 18.70 -69.58 34.72
C LEU A 4 17.63 -69.68 33.69
N ALA A 5 16.41 -69.27 34.10
CA ALA A 5 15.27 -69.08 33.20
C ALA A 5 15.38 -67.67 32.58
N ALA A 6 15.51 -67.61 31.26
CA ALA A 6 15.41 -66.36 30.48
C ALA A 6 13.96 -66.04 30.18
N THR A 7 13.49 -64.87 30.58
CA THR A 7 12.19 -64.30 30.20
C THR A 7 12.30 -63.53 28.90
N PRO A 8 11.38 -63.67 27.94
CA PRO A 8 11.38 -62.85 26.73
C PRO A 8 10.85 -61.44 27.01
N VAL A 9 11.63 -60.44 26.63
CA VAL A 9 11.22 -59.04 26.64
C VAL A 9 10.37 -58.77 25.37
N SER A 10 9.10 -58.55 25.57
CA SER A 10 8.23 -58.06 24.46
C SER A 10 8.57 -56.63 24.14
N GLN A 11 9.06 -56.40 22.92
CA GLN A 11 9.19 -55.03 22.35
C GLN A 11 7.81 -54.49 21.99
N VAL A 12 7.43 -53.40 22.67
CA VAL A 12 6.29 -52.57 22.26
C VAL A 12 6.76 -51.67 21.12
N ILE A 13 6.30 -51.89 19.92
CA ILE A 13 6.48 -50.97 18.78
C ILE A 13 5.50 -49.84 19.01
N VAL A 14 5.99 -48.69 19.45
CA VAL A 14 5.23 -47.45 19.43
C VAL A 14 5.23 -46.93 17.99
N HIS A 15 4.10 -46.99 17.30
CA HIS A 15 3.89 -46.28 16.08
C HIS A 15 3.78 -44.78 16.44
N ALA A 16 4.82 -44.01 16.15
CA ALA A 16 4.70 -42.56 16.12
C ALA A 16 3.85 -42.21 14.88
N ASP A 17 2.62 -41.74 15.12
CA ASP A 17 1.86 -41.03 14.12
C ASP A 17 2.66 -39.78 13.75
N ASP A 18 3.22 -39.77 12.54
CA ASP A 18 3.75 -38.59 11.88
C ASP A 18 2.58 -37.62 11.66
N GLN A 19 2.29 -36.82 12.65
CA GLN A 19 1.59 -35.56 12.46
C GLN A 19 2.53 -34.68 11.63
N VAL A 20 2.34 -34.72 10.34
CA VAL A 20 2.85 -33.68 9.43
C VAL A 20 2.21 -32.38 9.89
N ALA A 21 2.90 -31.69 10.77
CA ALA A 21 2.61 -30.28 11.04
C ALA A 21 2.81 -29.57 9.70
N THR A 22 1.69 -29.32 9.00
CA THR A 22 1.64 -28.37 7.90
C THR A 22 2.08 -27.04 8.50
N SER A 23 3.36 -26.74 8.38
CA SER A 23 3.90 -25.41 8.58
C SER A 23 3.23 -24.52 7.53
N THR A 24 2.10 -23.91 7.92
CA THR A 24 1.53 -22.78 7.19
C THR A 24 2.62 -21.72 7.14
N SER A 25 3.22 -21.62 5.97
CA SER A 25 4.37 -20.79 5.70
C SER A 25 4.09 -19.34 6.06
N SER A 26 4.89 -18.80 6.98
CA SER A 26 5.09 -17.36 7.21
C SER A 26 5.65 -16.61 5.99
N ALA A 27 5.58 -17.18 4.79
CA ALA A 27 6.04 -16.62 3.53
C ALA A 27 5.24 -15.40 3.07
N SER A 28 4.02 -15.18 3.57
CA SER A 28 3.12 -14.12 3.16
C SER A 28 3.59 -12.71 3.58
N SER A 29 4.33 -12.56 4.68
CA SER A 29 4.72 -11.25 5.21
C SER A 29 5.90 -10.57 4.50
N THR A 30 6.63 -11.32 3.68
CA THR A 30 7.79 -10.86 2.91
C THR A 30 7.50 -10.72 1.42
N GLN A 31 6.26 -10.86 0.98
CA GLN A 31 5.86 -10.72 -0.43
C GLN A 31 5.05 -9.44 -0.63
N THR A 32 5.10 -8.91 -1.85
CA THR A 32 4.14 -7.92 -2.31
C THR A 32 2.92 -8.63 -2.92
N HIS A 33 1.76 -8.01 -2.80
CA HIS A 33 0.49 -8.62 -3.17
C HIS A 33 -0.31 -7.65 -4.05
N THR A 34 -0.95 -8.19 -5.08
CA THR A 34 -2.04 -7.52 -5.79
C THR A 34 -3.38 -8.14 -5.40
N LEU A 35 -4.47 -7.45 -5.72
CA LEU A 35 -5.83 -7.97 -5.49
C LEU A 35 -6.25 -8.94 -6.59
N ASN A 36 -7.11 -9.90 -6.25
CA ASN A 36 -7.74 -10.81 -7.21
C ASN A 36 -9.00 -10.21 -7.85
N LYS A 37 -9.61 -9.19 -7.23
CA LYS A 37 -10.83 -8.52 -7.70
C LYS A 37 -10.89 -7.06 -7.25
N SER A 38 -11.83 -6.32 -7.81
CA SER A 38 -12.06 -4.92 -7.48
C SER A 38 -12.89 -4.76 -6.22
N TYR A 39 -12.55 -3.75 -5.41
CA TYR A 39 -13.25 -3.40 -4.18
C TYR A 39 -13.63 -1.93 -4.15
N VAL A 40 -14.79 -1.65 -3.58
CA VAL A 40 -15.12 -0.32 -3.07
C VAL A 40 -15.30 -0.41 -1.55
N VAL A 41 -14.63 0.46 -0.82
CA VAL A 41 -14.72 0.53 0.64
C VAL A 41 -15.19 1.92 1.04
N TYR A 42 -16.42 1.99 1.52
CA TYR A 42 -16.97 3.25 2.04
C TYR A 42 -16.56 3.43 3.49
N GLY A 43 -16.19 4.64 3.87
CA GLY A 43 -16.09 4.98 5.29
C GLY A 43 -17.44 4.82 5.98
N ALA A 44 -17.47 4.32 7.22
CA ALA A 44 -18.72 4.11 7.95
C ALA A 44 -19.53 5.41 8.18
N GLY A 45 -18.87 6.57 8.21
CA GLY A 45 -19.47 7.90 8.28
C GLY A 45 -19.63 8.61 6.92
N ALA A 46 -19.39 7.91 5.81
CA ALA A 46 -19.60 8.46 4.48
C ALA A 46 -21.09 8.59 4.16
N ALA A 47 -21.50 9.75 3.65
CA ALA A 47 -22.81 10.00 3.08
C ALA A 47 -22.72 10.05 1.56
N ASP A 48 -23.87 10.18 0.88
CA ASP A 48 -23.98 10.35 -0.57
C ASP A 48 -23.26 9.23 -1.36
N LYS A 49 -23.50 7.98 -0.94
CA LYS A 49 -22.79 6.80 -1.48
C LYS A 49 -22.98 6.61 -2.99
N ASP A 50 -24.12 6.99 -3.54
CA ASP A 50 -24.37 6.87 -4.97
C ASP A 50 -23.46 7.82 -5.75
N GLU A 51 -23.31 9.06 -5.29
CA GLU A 51 -22.38 10.03 -5.90
C GLU A 51 -20.92 9.61 -5.68
N LEU A 52 -20.59 9.12 -4.47
CA LEU A 52 -19.25 8.54 -4.22
C LEU A 52 -18.97 7.36 -5.14
N SER A 53 -19.93 6.49 -5.41
CA SER A 53 -19.79 5.37 -6.34
C SER A 53 -19.43 5.85 -7.74
N ASN A 54 -20.14 6.87 -8.24
CA ASN A 54 -19.86 7.47 -9.54
C ASN A 54 -18.44 8.05 -9.60
N ILE A 55 -18.05 8.83 -8.59
CA ILE A 55 -16.72 9.46 -8.50
C ILE A 55 -15.60 8.42 -8.38
N LEU A 56 -15.84 7.35 -7.64
CA LEU A 56 -14.89 6.25 -7.43
C LEU A 56 -14.85 5.27 -8.60
N GLY A 57 -15.73 5.42 -9.60
CA GLY A 57 -15.78 4.55 -10.77
C GLY A 57 -16.30 3.14 -10.49
N VAL A 58 -17.20 3.02 -9.51
CA VAL A 58 -17.77 1.72 -9.07
C VAL A 58 -18.77 1.19 -10.09
N ASN A 59 -18.70 -0.09 -10.39
CA ASN A 59 -19.66 -0.82 -11.22
C ASN A 59 -20.11 -2.12 -10.51
N ASN A 60 -20.86 -2.97 -11.19
CA ASN A 60 -21.42 -4.19 -10.62
C ASN A 60 -20.36 -5.27 -10.27
N ASP A 61 -19.12 -5.13 -10.76
CA ASP A 61 -18.03 -6.11 -10.53
C ASP A 61 -17.29 -5.86 -9.21
N PHE A 62 -17.62 -4.73 -8.53
CA PHE A 62 -16.97 -4.38 -7.27
C PHE A 62 -17.58 -5.10 -6.08
N THR A 63 -16.72 -5.66 -5.25
CA THR A 63 -17.12 -6.09 -3.90
C THR A 63 -17.21 -4.86 -2.99
N THR A 64 -18.37 -4.64 -2.38
CA THR A 64 -18.64 -3.50 -1.51
C THR A 64 -18.32 -3.82 -0.05
N LEU A 65 -17.53 -2.97 0.59
CA LEU A 65 -17.15 -3.07 2.00
C LEU A 65 -17.41 -1.74 2.73
N THR A 66 -17.35 -1.78 4.06
CA THR A 66 -17.40 -0.57 4.90
C THR A 66 -16.22 -0.56 5.87
N ALA A 67 -15.43 0.50 5.86
CA ALA A 67 -14.34 0.73 6.81
C ALA A 67 -14.89 1.39 8.09
N THR A 68 -14.72 0.73 9.23
CA THR A 68 -15.20 1.15 10.55
C THR A 68 -14.07 1.72 11.42
N ALA A 69 -14.42 2.35 12.54
CA ALA A 69 -13.45 2.78 13.54
C ALA A 69 -12.63 1.60 14.09
N SER A 70 -13.24 0.41 14.22
CA SER A 70 -12.53 -0.81 14.62
C SER A 70 -11.49 -1.24 13.58
N ASP A 71 -11.79 -1.10 12.28
CA ASP A 71 -10.81 -1.36 11.22
C ASP A 71 -9.65 -0.35 11.28
N TYR A 72 -9.95 0.92 11.58
CA TYR A 72 -8.92 1.95 11.75
C TYR A 72 -7.98 1.60 12.91
N GLN A 73 -8.52 1.23 14.07
CA GLN A 73 -7.72 0.78 15.21
C GLN A 73 -6.88 -0.44 14.86
N LYS A 74 -7.45 -1.40 14.12
CA LYS A 74 -6.74 -2.61 13.70
C LYS A 74 -5.56 -2.33 12.76
N TYR A 75 -5.73 -1.45 11.78
CA TYR A 75 -4.77 -1.31 10.67
C TYR A 75 -3.91 -0.05 10.74
N ILE A 76 -4.38 1.03 11.36
CA ILE A 76 -3.71 2.33 11.36
C ILE A 76 -3.14 2.66 12.73
N ASN A 77 -3.99 2.76 13.76
CA ASN A 77 -3.56 3.15 15.10
C ASN A 77 -4.45 2.53 16.18
N ALA A 78 -3.94 1.51 16.86
CA ALA A 78 -4.65 0.77 17.90
C ALA A 78 -5.10 1.63 19.11
N ASN A 79 -4.43 2.75 19.35
CA ASN A 79 -4.71 3.65 20.49
C ASN A 79 -5.58 4.85 20.12
N ASP A 80 -6.08 4.91 18.87
CA ASP A 80 -6.90 6.04 18.42
C ASP A 80 -8.34 5.90 18.93
N SER A 81 -8.94 7.04 19.28
CA SER A 81 -10.34 7.16 19.73
C SER A 81 -11.31 7.52 18.61
N THR A 82 -10.92 7.29 17.35
CA THR A 82 -11.77 7.60 16.19
C THR A 82 -13.13 6.93 16.29
N THR A 83 -14.14 7.51 15.65
CA THR A 83 -15.52 7.00 15.64
C THR A 83 -15.94 6.63 14.22
N ASN A 84 -16.98 5.80 14.09
CA ASN A 84 -17.54 5.50 12.76
C ASN A 84 -17.98 6.75 12.02
N ALA A 85 -18.48 7.77 12.71
CA ALA A 85 -18.86 9.04 12.08
C ALA A 85 -17.67 9.81 11.51
N ALA A 86 -16.46 9.62 12.03
CA ALA A 86 -15.23 10.23 11.53
C ALA A 86 -14.62 9.48 10.32
N MET A 87 -15.03 8.22 10.08
CA MET A 87 -14.58 7.41 8.96
C MET A 87 -15.32 7.80 7.67
N VAL A 88 -14.90 8.88 7.01
CA VAL A 88 -15.65 9.50 5.89
C VAL A 88 -15.01 9.22 4.53
N SER A 89 -13.67 9.30 4.41
CA SER A 89 -13.03 9.04 3.13
C SER A 89 -13.27 7.60 2.68
N SER A 90 -13.56 7.46 1.40
CA SER A 90 -13.91 6.21 0.73
C SER A 90 -12.94 5.94 -0.40
N VAL A 91 -12.77 4.68 -0.77
CA VAL A 91 -11.78 4.25 -1.74
C VAL A 91 -12.33 3.16 -2.66
N SER A 92 -11.98 3.22 -3.94
CA SER A 92 -12.02 2.06 -4.83
C SER A 92 -10.61 1.58 -5.12
N ILE A 93 -10.45 0.26 -5.24
CA ILE A 93 -9.18 -0.40 -5.51
C ILE A 93 -9.40 -1.41 -6.62
N VAL A 94 -8.66 -1.26 -7.69
CA VAL A 94 -8.75 -2.09 -8.90
C VAL A 94 -7.40 -2.71 -9.17
N PRO A 95 -7.29 -4.06 -9.30
CA PRO A 95 -6.06 -4.70 -9.74
C PRO A 95 -5.69 -4.23 -11.15
N THR A 96 -4.39 -4.14 -11.41
CA THR A 96 -3.84 -3.75 -12.71
C THR A 96 -2.77 -4.74 -13.14
N ASP A 97 -2.28 -4.60 -14.38
CA ASP A 97 -1.27 -5.49 -14.93
C ASP A 97 0.00 -5.54 -14.06
N PRO A 98 0.66 -6.71 -14.01
CA PRO A 98 1.97 -6.85 -13.38
C PRO A 98 2.96 -5.79 -13.90
N GLY A 99 3.71 -5.17 -12.98
CA GLY A 99 4.66 -4.09 -13.30
C GLY A 99 4.01 -2.71 -13.47
N SER A 100 2.73 -2.56 -13.14
CA SER A 100 2.07 -1.24 -13.11
C SER A 100 2.43 -0.41 -11.88
N GLY A 101 2.84 -1.06 -10.78
CA GLY A 101 3.03 -0.44 -9.48
C GLY A 101 1.72 0.10 -8.89
N VAL A 102 1.81 0.90 -7.85
CA VAL A 102 0.65 1.55 -7.25
C VAL A 102 0.41 2.90 -7.93
N LYS A 103 -0.82 3.12 -8.39
CA LYS A 103 -1.33 4.39 -8.93
C LYS A 103 -2.44 4.90 -8.04
N VAL A 104 -2.48 6.21 -7.81
CA VAL A 104 -3.51 6.82 -6.95
C VAL A 104 -4.07 8.07 -7.58
N ASN A 105 -5.40 8.19 -7.50
CA ASN A 105 -6.15 9.38 -7.89
C ASN A 105 -6.98 9.85 -6.70
N VAL A 106 -6.74 11.08 -6.24
CA VAL A 106 -7.59 11.73 -5.25
C VAL A 106 -8.59 12.62 -5.98
N LYS A 107 -9.86 12.26 -5.92
CA LYS A 107 -10.94 12.90 -6.66
C LYS A 107 -11.65 13.96 -5.83
N LYS A 108 -12.08 15.02 -6.51
CA LYS A 108 -12.97 16.01 -5.95
C LYS A 108 -14.38 15.42 -5.80
N PHE A 109 -15.08 15.80 -4.76
CA PHE A 109 -16.52 15.56 -4.58
C PHE A 109 -17.26 16.85 -4.86
N ASN A 110 -18.16 16.85 -5.85
CA ASN A 110 -18.89 18.04 -6.27
C ASN A 110 -17.99 19.29 -6.47
N GLY A 111 -16.84 19.10 -7.11
CA GLY A 111 -15.87 20.17 -7.35
C GLY A 111 -14.97 20.53 -6.15
N GLN A 112 -15.22 19.97 -4.96
CA GLN A 112 -14.48 20.28 -3.73
C GLN A 112 -13.38 19.25 -3.45
N SER A 113 -12.18 19.72 -3.12
CA SER A 113 -11.05 18.88 -2.69
C SER A 113 -11.20 18.55 -1.20
N ASN A 114 -11.88 17.45 -0.90
CA ASN A 114 -12.25 17.08 0.47
C ASN A 114 -11.20 16.21 1.18
N ILE A 115 -10.21 15.68 0.48
CA ILE A 115 -9.04 15.05 1.12
C ILE A 115 -8.02 16.16 1.36
N THR A 116 -7.78 16.50 2.63
CA THR A 116 -7.08 17.75 3.00
C THR A 116 -5.63 17.57 3.42
N LYS A 117 -5.20 16.33 3.76
CA LYS A 117 -3.84 16.08 4.26
C LYS A 117 -3.09 15.03 3.45
N VAL A 118 -3.68 13.85 3.24
CA VAL A 118 -2.98 12.75 2.57
C VAL A 118 -2.96 12.98 1.06
N THR A 119 -1.77 13.02 0.48
CA THR A 119 -1.57 13.20 -0.97
C THR A 119 -1.66 11.86 -1.71
N ALA A 120 -1.94 11.91 -3.03
CA ALA A 120 -1.94 10.73 -3.88
C ALA A 120 -0.59 9.98 -3.82
N GLN A 121 0.51 10.72 -3.76
CA GLN A 121 1.87 10.18 -3.69
C GLN A 121 2.15 9.46 -2.38
N GLN A 122 1.64 9.98 -1.26
CA GLN A 122 1.73 9.30 0.04
C GLN A 122 0.91 8.00 0.04
N TYR A 123 -0.34 8.02 -0.45
CA TYR A 123 -1.13 6.79 -0.57
C TYR A 123 -0.39 5.72 -1.36
N ALA A 124 0.20 6.07 -2.51
CA ALA A 124 0.90 5.12 -3.37
C ALA A 124 2.11 4.50 -2.67
N MET A 125 2.99 5.32 -2.09
CA MET A 125 4.21 4.83 -1.47
C MET A 125 3.93 4.08 -0.17
N VAL A 126 2.98 4.55 0.65
CA VAL A 126 2.56 3.90 1.89
C VAL A 126 1.91 2.54 1.61
N ALA A 127 1.06 2.44 0.60
CA ALA A 127 0.50 1.17 0.15
C ALA A 127 1.62 0.20 -0.31
N GLN A 128 2.57 0.68 -1.11
CA GLN A 128 3.72 -0.13 -1.54
C GLN A 128 4.58 -0.62 -0.37
N MET A 129 4.84 0.23 0.63
CA MET A 129 5.58 -0.15 1.85
C MET A 129 4.82 -1.17 2.71
N ALA A 130 3.50 -1.16 2.68
CA ALA A 130 2.66 -2.17 3.32
C ALA A 130 2.62 -3.51 2.56
N GLY A 131 3.20 -3.58 1.36
CA GLY A 131 3.28 -4.77 0.52
C GLY A 131 2.23 -4.83 -0.58
N VAL A 132 1.54 -3.72 -0.88
CA VAL A 132 0.58 -3.63 -2.00
C VAL A 132 1.30 -3.29 -3.29
N THR A 133 0.94 -3.93 -4.40
CA THR A 133 1.47 -3.62 -5.73
C THR A 133 0.41 -3.81 -6.82
N ASP A 134 0.66 -3.24 -7.99
CA ASP A 134 -0.13 -3.42 -9.21
C ASP A 134 -1.63 -3.19 -9.02
N VAL A 135 -1.94 -2.02 -8.44
CA VAL A 135 -3.32 -1.56 -8.22
C VAL A 135 -3.49 -0.09 -8.60
N THR A 136 -4.70 0.26 -9.02
CA THR A 136 -5.15 1.65 -9.07
C THR A 136 -6.10 1.92 -7.91
N ILE A 137 -5.76 2.91 -7.09
CA ILE A 137 -6.52 3.36 -5.94
C ILE A 137 -7.17 4.71 -6.29
N THR A 138 -8.49 4.81 -6.13
CA THR A 138 -9.20 6.09 -6.27
C THR A 138 -9.83 6.47 -4.94
N VAL A 139 -9.55 7.69 -4.45
CA VAL A 139 -9.98 8.18 -3.14
C VAL A 139 -10.87 9.39 -3.30
N SER A 140 -11.95 9.47 -2.53
CA SER A 140 -12.79 10.66 -2.41
C SER A 140 -13.46 10.74 -1.03
N ALA A 141 -14.04 11.90 -0.70
CA ALA A 141 -14.82 12.09 0.51
C ALA A 141 -15.93 13.11 0.26
N ASN A 142 -17.12 12.88 0.82
CA ASN A 142 -18.26 13.77 0.66
C ASN A 142 -18.19 15.06 1.50
N ARG A 143 -17.22 15.15 2.42
CA ARG A 143 -16.90 16.36 3.22
C ARG A 143 -15.41 16.41 3.53
N PRO A 144 -14.86 17.58 3.96
CA PRO A 144 -13.44 17.73 4.30
C PRO A 144 -13.00 16.80 5.43
N VAL A 145 -11.94 16.01 5.19
CA VAL A 145 -11.30 15.06 6.13
C VAL A 145 -9.82 14.93 5.83
N SER A 146 -9.04 14.35 6.75
CA SER A 146 -7.60 14.10 6.54
C SER A 146 -7.33 13.15 5.37
N GLY A 147 -8.12 12.10 5.23
CA GLY A 147 -7.99 11.06 4.21
C GLY A 147 -7.52 9.69 4.75
N GLU A 148 -7.12 9.59 6.00
CA GLU A 148 -6.54 8.37 6.58
C GLU A 148 -7.50 7.17 6.59
N SER A 149 -8.83 7.41 6.70
CA SER A 149 -9.82 6.34 6.63
C SER A 149 -9.86 5.63 5.26
N ALA A 150 -9.44 6.27 4.18
CA ALA A 150 -9.30 5.59 2.89
C ALA A 150 -8.16 4.55 2.91
N LEU A 151 -7.05 4.83 3.61
CA LEU A 151 -5.98 3.84 3.78
C LEU A 151 -6.45 2.62 4.59
N THR A 152 -7.29 2.83 5.61
CA THR A 152 -7.98 1.72 6.30
C THR A 152 -8.77 0.86 5.32
N GLY A 153 -9.48 1.51 4.37
CA GLY A 153 -10.22 0.82 3.32
C GLY A 153 -9.31 -0.02 2.41
N VAL A 154 -8.13 0.48 2.06
CA VAL A 154 -7.13 -0.29 1.29
C VAL A 154 -6.75 -1.56 2.05
N TYR A 155 -6.38 -1.45 3.31
CA TYR A 155 -5.98 -2.60 4.12
C TYR A 155 -7.13 -3.59 4.34
N LYS A 156 -8.35 -3.08 4.51
CA LYS A 156 -9.53 -3.93 4.64
C LYS A 156 -9.79 -4.73 3.36
N ALA A 157 -9.71 -4.10 2.20
CA ALA A 157 -9.88 -4.78 0.91
C ALA A 157 -8.86 -5.91 0.73
N LEU A 158 -7.59 -5.68 1.07
CA LEU A 158 -6.55 -6.71 1.02
C LEU A 158 -6.86 -7.88 1.95
N SER A 159 -7.27 -7.59 3.18
CA SER A 159 -7.65 -8.63 4.15
C SER A 159 -8.84 -9.46 3.67
N GLU A 160 -9.86 -8.83 3.07
CA GLU A 160 -11.04 -9.51 2.51
C GLU A 160 -10.70 -10.30 1.21
N ASP A 161 -9.66 -9.89 0.50
CA ASP A 161 -9.13 -10.64 -0.66
C ASP A 161 -8.29 -11.86 -0.25
N GLY A 162 -8.16 -12.11 1.07
CA GLY A 162 -7.43 -13.24 1.63
C GLY A 162 -5.93 -12.97 1.86
N ILE A 163 -5.48 -11.72 1.71
CA ILE A 163 -4.09 -11.35 1.95
C ILE A 163 -3.88 -11.14 3.45
N ASN A 164 -2.98 -11.93 4.03
CA ASN A 164 -2.61 -11.80 5.43
C ASN A 164 -1.63 -10.62 5.63
N LEU A 165 -2.16 -9.46 5.99
CA LEU A 165 -1.36 -8.25 6.22
C LEU A 165 -0.46 -8.42 7.44
N ASN A 166 0.82 -8.14 7.27
CA ASN A 166 1.77 -8.12 8.38
C ASN A 166 1.71 -6.77 9.11
N ASN A 167 1.50 -6.82 10.43
CA ASN A 167 1.36 -5.61 11.25
C ASN A 167 2.62 -4.72 11.24
N GLN A 168 3.83 -5.29 11.17
CA GLN A 168 5.05 -4.50 11.12
C GLN A 168 5.19 -3.77 9.78
N ASN A 169 4.76 -4.38 8.68
CA ASN A 169 4.73 -3.73 7.36
C ASN A 169 3.75 -2.55 7.37
N THR A 170 2.51 -2.75 7.84
CA THR A 170 1.51 -1.68 7.89
C THR A 170 1.87 -0.58 8.87
N GLN A 171 2.44 -0.90 10.05
CA GLN A 171 2.91 0.08 11.01
C GLN A 171 4.05 0.95 10.44
N SER A 172 5.05 0.35 9.80
CA SER A 172 6.13 1.13 9.17
C SER A 172 5.63 2.04 8.06
N ALA A 173 4.67 1.56 7.28
CA ALA A 173 4.01 2.33 6.24
C ALA A 173 3.20 3.51 6.80
N ASN A 174 2.42 3.30 7.87
CA ASN A 174 1.65 4.34 8.55
C ASN A 174 2.56 5.38 9.23
N GLN A 175 3.69 4.96 9.79
CA GLN A 175 4.69 5.90 10.31
C GLN A 175 5.29 6.77 9.21
N MET A 176 5.54 6.21 8.02
CA MET A 176 6.01 7.00 6.88
C MET A 176 4.97 8.04 6.45
N LEU A 177 3.68 7.69 6.46
CA LEU A 177 2.61 8.66 6.22
C LEU A 177 2.72 9.85 7.16
N SER A 178 2.76 9.59 8.47
CA SER A 178 2.86 10.65 9.50
C SER A 178 4.15 11.44 9.40
N ALA A 179 5.29 10.77 9.16
CA ALA A 179 6.61 11.38 9.11
C ALA A 179 6.78 12.36 7.94
N THR A 180 6.05 12.16 6.85
CA THR A 180 6.14 13.00 5.65
C THR A 180 5.17 14.18 5.63
N ASN A 181 4.13 14.16 6.48
CA ASN A 181 3.10 15.21 6.51
C ASN A 181 3.70 16.59 6.75
N GLY A 182 4.59 16.74 7.75
CA GLY A 182 5.18 18.05 8.08
C GLY A 182 6.02 18.64 6.94
N ALA A 183 6.77 17.80 6.24
CA ALA A 183 7.55 18.22 5.09
C ALA A 183 6.66 18.66 3.92
N ILE A 184 5.57 17.92 3.65
CA ILE A 184 4.62 18.23 2.58
C ILE A 184 3.86 19.52 2.90
N ASP A 185 3.39 19.69 4.14
CA ASP A 185 2.70 20.91 4.58
C ASP A 185 3.59 22.16 4.48
N ALA A 186 4.87 22.04 4.84
CA ALA A 186 5.84 23.11 4.71
C ALA A 186 6.10 23.51 3.25
N ASN A 187 5.88 22.62 2.30
CA ASN A 187 6.15 22.81 0.88
C ASN A 187 4.88 22.75 0.01
N LYS A 188 3.70 23.04 0.58
CA LYS A 188 2.39 22.96 -0.09
C LYS A 188 2.25 23.79 -1.37
N ASN A 189 3.10 24.80 -1.55
CA ASN A 189 3.10 25.65 -2.73
C ASN A 189 3.85 25.03 -3.94
N ASP A 190 4.65 23.98 -3.72
CA ASP A 190 5.24 23.18 -4.81
C ASP A 190 4.43 21.90 -5.03
N SER A 191 3.57 21.91 -6.04
CA SER A 191 2.73 20.73 -6.40
C SER A 191 3.55 19.50 -6.80
N SER A 192 4.84 19.65 -7.12
CA SER A 192 5.75 18.56 -7.45
C SER A 192 6.46 17.98 -6.23
N TYR A 193 6.47 18.70 -5.10
CA TYR A 193 7.22 18.30 -3.92
C TYR A 193 6.79 16.94 -3.35
N PRO A 194 5.48 16.62 -3.19
CA PRO A 194 5.07 15.30 -2.70
C PRO A 194 5.59 14.15 -3.57
N GLY A 195 5.59 14.32 -4.90
CA GLY A 195 6.12 13.34 -5.85
C GLY A 195 7.63 13.13 -5.67
N LYS A 196 8.39 14.21 -5.58
CA LYS A 196 9.84 14.18 -5.35
C LYS A 196 10.19 13.54 -4.00
N LEU A 197 9.47 13.90 -2.92
CA LEU A 197 9.68 13.34 -1.60
C LEU A 197 9.39 11.85 -1.56
N MET A 198 8.24 11.43 -2.09
CA MET A 198 7.88 10.01 -2.13
C MET A 198 8.79 9.18 -3.04
N ALA A 199 9.30 9.77 -4.12
CA ALA A 199 10.33 9.13 -4.95
C ALA A 199 11.65 8.95 -4.18
N ALA A 200 12.10 9.96 -3.41
CA ALA A 200 13.29 9.85 -2.56
C ALA A 200 13.12 8.77 -1.47
N VAL A 201 11.95 8.71 -0.83
CA VAL A 201 11.59 7.65 0.14
C VAL A 201 11.63 6.29 -0.54
N GLY A 202 10.99 6.13 -1.69
CA GLY A 202 10.96 4.88 -2.45
C GLY A 202 12.36 4.42 -2.88
N ASP A 203 13.19 5.32 -3.41
CA ASP A 203 14.59 5.01 -3.76
C ASP A 203 15.40 4.60 -2.51
N THR A 204 15.08 5.15 -1.34
CA THR A 204 15.73 4.79 -0.07
C THR A 204 15.28 3.39 0.39
N THR A 205 13.99 3.10 0.39
CA THR A 205 13.46 1.77 0.75
C THR A 205 13.97 0.68 -0.20
N LYS A 206 14.12 1.00 -1.50
CA LYS A 206 14.72 0.11 -2.49
C LYS A 206 16.18 -0.22 -2.17
N GLN A 207 16.98 0.76 -1.76
CA GLN A 207 18.38 0.55 -1.40
C GLN A 207 18.50 -0.25 -0.09
N ILE A 208 17.66 0.03 0.92
CA ILE A 208 17.56 -0.78 2.13
C ILE A 208 17.23 -2.25 1.78
N ASN A 209 16.22 -2.48 0.95
CA ASN A 209 15.85 -3.83 0.51
C ASN A 209 17.02 -4.54 -0.18
N LYS A 210 17.74 -3.86 -1.06
CA LYS A 210 18.91 -4.43 -1.77
C LYS A 210 19.99 -4.88 -0.77
N GLN A 211 20.34 -4.05 0.21
CA GLN A 211 21.35 -4.38 1.23
C GLN A 211 20.89 -5.56 2.10
N LYS A 212 19.64 -5.57 2.55
CA LYS A 212 19.08 -6.68 3.35
C LYS A 212 19.07 -8.00 2.58
N ARG A 213 18.81 -7.99 1.30
CA ARG A 213 18.89 -9.19 0.45
C ARG A 213 20.33 -9.69 0.23
N GLN A 214 21.32 -8.84 0.45
CA GLN A 214 22.74 -9.20 0.46
C GLN A 214 23.23 -9.68 1.83
N GLY A 215 22.32 -9.77 2.83
CA GLY A 215 22.64 -10.16 4.19
C GLY A 215 23.12 -9.03 5.10
N GLU A 216 23.09 -7.79 4.58
CA GLU A 216 23.47 -6.61 5.36
C GLU A 216 22.30 -6.12 6.23
N GLN A 217 22.63 -5.43 7.33
CA GLN A 217 21.68 -4.75 8.20
C GLN A 217 22.01 -3.25 8.24
N PRO A 218 21.38 -2.43 7.40
CA PRO A 218 21.69 -1.00 7.36
C PRO A 218 21.48 -0.35 8.73
N THR A 219 22.49 0.37 9.21
CA THR A 219 22.42 1.18 10.43
C THR A 219 21.61 2.46 10.16
N GLN A 220 21.13 3.12 11.24
CA GLN A 220 20.44 4.39 11.11
C GLN A 220 21.29 5.44 10.36
N VAL A 221 22.60 5.52 10.61
CA VAL A 221 23.50 6.44 9.93
C VAL A 221 23.62 6.12 8.43
N GLN A 222 23.64 4.85 8.06
CA GLN A 222 23.64 4.45 6.65
C GLN A 222 22.29 4.81 5.98
N ILE A 223 21.17 4.59 6.66
CA ILE A 223 19.83 4.98 6.18
C ILE A 223 19.73 6.50 5.99
N GLU A 224 20.25 7.29 6.93
CA GLU A 224 20.32 8.75 6.82
C GLU A 224 21.12 9.19 5.60
N ASN A 225 22.31 8.62 5.40
CA ASN A 225 23.16 8.92 4.25
C ASN A 225 22.45 8.58 2.93
N ILE A 226 21.78 7.43 2.85
CA ILE A 226 21.01 7.02 1.66
C ILE A 226 19.86 8.01 1.42
N LEU A 227 19.09 8.36 2.43
CA LEU A 227 17.99 9.33 2.31
C LEU A 227 18.51 10.68 1.82
N ASN A 228 19.57 11.22 2.45
CA ASN A 228 20.14 12.50 2.08
C ASN A 228 20.64 12.54 0.63
N GLN A 229 21.23 11.44 0.14
CA GLN A 229 21.63 11.31 -1.28
C GLN A 229 20.40 11.33 -2.19
N ASN A 230 19.34 10.61 -1.85
CA ASN A 230 18.11 10.57 -2.64
C ASN A 230 17.36 11.90 -2.63
N LEU A 231 17.33 12.62 -1.49
CA LEU A 231 16.77 13.98 -1.42
C LEU A 231 17.56 14.97 -2.31
N LYS A 232 18.88 14.88 -2.32
CA LYS A 232 19.74 15.69 -3.23
C LYS A 232 19.47 15.34 -4.69
N LYS A 233 19.32 14.06 -5.03
CA LYS A 233 19.00 13.61 -6.38
C LYS A 233 17.64 14.12 -6.88
N GLN A 234 16.69 14.33 -5.97
CA GLN A 234 15.37 14.92 -6.27
C GLN A 234 15.39 16.47 -6.18
N ASN A 235 16.52 17.10 -5.85
CA ASN A 235 16.67 18.55 -5.64
C ASN A 235 15.72 19.13 -4.56
N ILE A 236 15.51 18.41 -3.46
CA ILE A 236 14.65 18.82 -2.34
C ILE A 236 15.33 18.65 -0.97
N TYR A 237 16.65 18.53 -0.93
CA TYR A 237 17.36 18.32 0.34
C TYR A 237 17.18 19.51 1.30
N ASN A 238 17.32 20.74 0.81
CA ASN A 238 17.23 21.94 1.64
C ASN A 238 15.82 22.16 2.21
N GLU A 239 14.81 21.86 1.40
CA GLU A 239 13.39 21.97 1.76
C GLU A 239 12.97 20.88 2.76
N THR A 240 13.67 19.73 2.77
CA THR A 240 13.32 18.57 3.60
C THR A 240 14.16 18.47 4.88
N LYS A 241 15.34 19.10 4.94
CA LYS A 241 16.36 18.88 6.00
C LYS A 241 15.85 19.01 7.44
N ASN A 242 14.86 19.88 7.69
CA ASN A 242 14.26 20.09 9.01
C ASN A 242 13.26 18.97 9.41
N HIS A 243 12.91 18.09 8.46
CA HIS A 243 11.96 16.99 8.64
C HIS A 243 12.61 15.62 8.51
N THR A 244 13.93 15.53 8.24
CA THR A 244 14.62 14.27 7.95
C THR A 244 14.60 13.31 9.13
N THR A 245 14.68 13.79 10.36
CA THR A 245 14.71 12.92 11.57
C THR A 245 13.47 12.03 11.66
N THR A 246 12.28 12.57 11.45
CA THR A 246 11.03 11.77 11.49
C THR A 246 10.98 10.77 10.35
N ILE A 247 11.42 11.15 9.16
CA ILE A 247 11.49 10.27 7.99
C ILE A 247 12.53 9.15 8.19
N ILE A 248 13.70 9.46 8.75
CA ILE A 248 14.73 8.46 9.10
C ILE A 248 14.18 7.44 10.09
N ASN A 249 13.48 7.89 11.14
CA ASN A 249 12.86 6.98 12.11
C ASN A 249 11.85 6.03 11.45
N ALA A 250 11.03 6.53 10.53
CA ALA A 250 10.09 5.70 9.76
C ALA A 250 10.82 4.72 8.82
N LEU A 251 11.94 5.11 8.21
CA LEU A 251 12.79 4.24 7.40
C LEU A 251 13.49 3.16 8.24
N VAL A 252 13.90 3.46 9.48
CA VAL A 252 14.41 2.46 10.43
C VAL A 252 13.33 1.43 10.76
N GLN A 253 12.08 1.86 10.96
CA GLN A 253 10.96 0.93 11.15
C GLN A 253 10.73 0.07 9.91
N PHE A 254 10.78 0.66 8.71
CA PHE A 254 10.73 -0.11 7.47
C PHE A 254 11.88 -1.13 7.38
N ASN A 255 13.10 -0.74 7.73
CA ASN A 255 14.26 -1.64 7.75
C ASN A 255 14.03 -2.85 8.66
N ASN A 256 13.28 -2.70 9.75
CA ASN A 256 12.94 -3.77 10.69
C ASN A 256 11.70 -4.58 10.25
N ALA A 257 10.90 -4.09 9.33
CA ALA A 257 9.70 -4.76 8.85
C ALA A 257 10.05 -5.89 7.86
N PRO A 258 9.31 -7.03 7.85
CA PRO A 258 9.59 -8.17 6.98
C PRO A 258 9.64 -7.83 5.49
N ILE A 259 8.79 -6.91 5.01
CA ILE A 259 8.73 -6.48 3.60
C ILE A 259 10.07 -5.93 3.11
N SER A 260 10.90 -5.34 3.99
CA SER A 260 12.22 -4.82 3.64
C SER A 260 13.20 -5.89 3.15
N SER A 261 12.92 -7.18 3.39
CA SER A 261 13.70 -8.32 2.90
C SER A 261 13.04 -9.06 1.72
N SER A 262 11.92 -8.55 1.21
CA SER A 262 11.17 -9.15 0.10
C SER A 262 12.03 -9.29 -1.15
N LYS A 263 11.85 -10.41 -1.88
CA LYS A 263 12.58 -10.68 -3.13
C LYS A 263 12.08 -9.83 -4.30
N ASP A 264 10.81 -9.47 -4.27
CA ASP A 264 10.08 -8.76 -5.33
C ASP A 264 9.87 -7.27 -5.03
N TYR A 265 10.04 -6.82 -3.78
CA TYR A 265 9.84 -5.43 -3.39
C TYR A 265 10.60 -4.42 -4.26
N SER A 266 11.89 -4.69 -4.54
CA SER A 266 12.75 -3.77 -5.30
C SER A 266 12.27 -3.52 -6.74
N SER A 267 11.67 -4.51 -7.40
CA SER A 267 11.05 -4.33 -8.73
C SER A 267 9.78 -3.52 -8.63
N HIS A 268 8.84 -3.94 -7.80
CA HIS A 268 7.52 -3.31 -7.66
C HIS A 268 7.58 -1.88 -7.13
N VAL A 269 8.47 -1.58 -6.16
CA VAL A 269 8.66 -0.20 -5.71
C VAL A 269 9.21 0.70 -6.82
N THR A 270 9.97 0.16 -7.77
CA THR A 270 10.48 0.94 -8.91
C THR A 270 9.35 1.48 -9.78
N ASP A 271 8.33 0.67 -10.03
CA ASP A 271 7.16 1.09 -10.80
C ASP A 271 6.34 2.14 -10.05
N THR A 272 6.16 1.96 -8.74
CA THR A 272 5.52 2.97 -7.88
C THR A 272 6.33 4.26 -7.80
N ILE A 273 7.66 4.21 -7.70
CA ILE A 273 8.54 5.39 -7.76
C ILE A 273 8.32 6.16 -9.08
N ASN A 274 8.26 5.46 -10.21
CA ASN A 274 8.00 6.07 -11.50
C ASN A 274 6.63 6.75 -11.56
N ASN A 275 5.61 6.14 -10.97
CA ASN A 275 4.27 6.73 -10.89
C ASN A 275 4.26 8.02 -10.07
N VAL A 276 4.83 8.01 -8.86
CA VAL A 276 4.85 9.20 -7.98
C VAL A 276 5.72 10.31 -8.53
N LYS A 277 6.89 9.98 -9.10
CA LYS A 277 7.82 10.96 -9.68
C LYS A 277 7.23 11.70 -10.87
N ASN A 278 6.42 11.02 -11.68
CA ASN A 278 5.76 11.58 -12.86
C ASN A 278 4.36 12.13 -12.55
N SER A 279 4.02 12.32 -11.28
CA SER A 279 2.74 12.88 -10.84
C SER A 279 2.83 14.37 -10.61
N THR A 280 1.69 15.06 -10.74
CA THR A 280 1.55 16.47 -10.39
C THR A 280 0.22 16.66 -9.65
N GLY A 281 0.27 17.32 -8.50
CA GLY A 281 -0.90 17.44 -7.62
C GLY A 281 -1.42 16.05 -7.21
N ASN A 282 -2.73 15.84 -7.32
CA ASN A 282 -3.39 14.60 -6.86
C ASN A 282 -3.58 13.54 -7.96
N MET A 283 -2.85 13.63 -9.08
CA MET A 283 -3.00 12.73 -10.23
C MET A 283 -1.68 12.12 -10.68
N MET A 284 -1.70 10.84 -11.02
CA MET A 284 -0.55 10.12 -11.58
C MET A 284 -0.76 9.83 -13.07
N ASN A 285 0.09 10.40 -13.93
CA ASN A 285 -0.12 10.56 -15.37
C ASN A 285 0.04 9.29 -16.25
N LYS A 286 0.14 8.07 -15.73
CA LYS A 286 0.41 6.88 -16.57
C LYS A 286 -0.79 6.01 -16.95
N ALA A 287 -2.03 6.45 -16.73
CA ALA A 287 -3.20 5.73 -17.24
C ALA A 287 -3.21 5.55 -18.78
N LYS A 288 -2.55 6.45 -19.54
CA LYS A 288 -2.46 6.34 -21.01
C LYS A 288 -1.62 5.17 -21.54
N GLN A 289 -0.59 4.71 -20.80
CA GLN A 289 0.26 3.61 -21.29
C GLN A 289 -0.40 2.24 -21.13
N PHE A 290 -1.26 2.07 -20.12
CA PHE A 290 -2.07 0.87 -19.95
C PHE A 290 -3.05 0.65 -21.12
N LEU A 291 -3.71 1.73 -21.58
CA LEU A 291 -4.65 1.67 -22.71
C LEU A 291 -4.01 1.16 -24.01
N ASN A 292 -2.70 1.29 -24.14
CA ASN A 292 -1.93 0.88 -25.33
C ASN A 292 -1.16 -0.44 -25.14
N SER A 293 -1.23 -1.09 -23.96
CA SER A 293 -0.58 -2.37 -23.70
C SER A 293 -1.30 -3.53 -24.40
N LYS A 294 -0.58 -4.64 -24.64
CA LYS A 294 -1.18 -5.87 -25.22
C LYS A 294 -2.32 -6.40 -24.35
N ASP A 295 -2.20 -6.30 -23.06
CA ASP A 295 -3.15 -6.83 -22.07
C ASP A 295 -4.36 -5.90 -21.90
N GLY A 296 -4.19 -4.57 -22.02
CA GLY A 296 -5.29 -3.63 -22.15
C GLY A 296 -6.15 -3.90 -23.39
N LYS A 297 -5.56 -4.35 -24.50
CA LYS A 297 -6.28 -4.74 -25.72
C LYS A 297 -6.98 -6.09 -25.59
N ALA A 298 -6.42 -7.04 -24.84
CA ALA A 298 -7.04 -8.35 -24.59
C ALA A 298 -8.24 -8.23 -23.62
N ALA A 299 -8.13 -7.39 -22.57
CA ALA A 299 -9.24 -7.06 -21.69
C ALA A 299 -10.39 -6.34 -22.43
N GLN A 300 -10.07 -5.56 -23.47
CA GLN A 300 -11.03 -4.89 -24.34
C GLN A 300 -11.94 -5.88 -25.11
N GLN A 301 -11.46 -7.07 -25.44
CA GLN A 301 -12.24 -8.08 -26.15
C GLN A 301 -13.23 -8.84 -25.25
N GLN A 302 -12.98 -8.91 -23.94
CA GLN A 302 -13.84 -9.64 -23.00
C GLN A 302 -14.82 -8.75 -22.20
N ALA A 303 -14.62 -7.44 -22.17
CA ALA A 303 -15.42 -6.52 -21.34
C ALA A 303 -15.71 -5.18 -22.02
N GLN A 304 -16.24 -5.18 -23.25
CA GLN A 304 -16.52 -3.95 -24.02
C GLN A 304 -17.30 -2.90 -23.21
N SER A 305 -18.31 -3.29 -22.42
CA SER A 305 -19.12 -2.34 -21.66
C SER A 305 -18.41 -1.71 -20.45
N TRP A 306 -17.53 -2.45 -19.78
CA TRP A 306 -16.70 -1.98 -18.64
C TRP A 306 -15.60 -1.06 -19.16
N TRP A 307 -14.95 -1.47 -20.24
CA TRP A 307 -13.84 -0.77 -20.85
C TRP A 307 -14.24 0.59 -21.42
N ASP A 308 -15.37 0.65 -22.12
CA ASP A 308 -15.88 1.91 -22.66
C ASP A 308 -16.23 2.92 -21.55
N ARG A 309 -16.74 2.47 -20.41
CA ARG A 309 -16.96 3.32 -19.23
C ARG A 309 -15.65 3.77 -18.60
N PHE A 310 -14.66 2.88 -18.48
CA PHE A 310 -13.34 3.18 -17.96
C PHE A 310 -12.58 4.15 -18.87
N VAL A 311 -12.64 3.96 -20.19
CA VAL A 311 -12.03 4.84 -21.19
C VAL A 311 -12.69 6.21 -21.22
N ASN A 312 -14.01 6.27 -21.22
CA ASN A 312 -14.76 7.54 -21.15
C ASN A 312 -14.49 8.27 -19.84
N TRP A 313 -14.37 7.55 -18.74
CA TRP A 313 -13.99 8.10 -17.46
C TRP A 313 -12.58 8.71 -17.47
N ILE A 314 -11.60 8.01 -18.05
CA ILE A 314 -10.23 8.54 -18.22
C ILE A 314 -10.20 9.73 -19.18
N GLN A 315 -10.92 9.68 -20.30
CA GLN A 315 -10.95 10.78 -21.28
C GLN A 315 -11.57 12.05 -20.72
N GLY A 316 -12.54 11.96 -19.80
CA GLY A 316 -13.08 13.09 -19.05
C GLY A 316 -12.09 13.83 -18.14
N PHE A 317 -10.84 13.32 -18.00
CA PHE A 317 -9.75 13.96 -17.25
C PHE A 317 -8.83 14.84 -18.10
N PHE A 318 -8.93 14.71 -19.43
CA PHE A 318 -7.98 15.33 -20.36
C PHE A 318 -8.63 16.38 -21.26
N ASN A 319 -9.94 16.66 -21.05
CA ASN A 319 -10.67 17.79 -21.67
C ASN A 319 -10.92 18.90 -20.66
#